data_687bd6c83295f9864820e0c17c8ef085
#
_entry.id   687bd6c83295f9864820e0c17c8ef085
#
_cell.length_a   1.000
_cell.length_b   1.000
_cell.length_c   1.000
_cell.angle_alpha   90.00
_cell.angle_beta   90.00
_cell.angle_gamma   90.00
#
_symmetry.space_group_name_H-M   'P 1'
#
loop_
_entity.id
_entity.type
_entity.pdbx_description
1 polymer ?
#
loop_
_entity_poly.entity_id
_entity_poly.type
_entity_poly.pdbx_seq_one_letter_code
_entity_poly.pdbx_strand_id
1 'polypeptide(L)'
;MKIEILQLLDGAKNAQGLTVIIDVFRAFSTACYAFGNGVQRIYPVGDIQIAYQLKEQNPNYLLVGERNEQKPEGFDFGNSPSQLLTANLEGRTMVHTTSSGTQGIANATKADEIITGSFVNAQAIINYIRYKNPEIVSLVCMGYSCQYPTDEDTLLAVYIKNELEAVQNDFYAMVGQIRSGDGARFFAPEKQEWAPAADFDLCLSLNRFNFVLKVEQKNGLNYLNRIDV
;
A
#
# COMPACT_ATOMS: atom_id res chain seq x y z
N MET A 1 5.15 7.55 -22.96
CA MET A 1 4.92 7.51 -21.51
C MET A 1 6.18 7.92 -20.78
N LYS A 2 6.13 8.95 -19.93
CA LYS A 2 7.22 9.35 -19.02
C LYS A 2 7.00 8.69 -17.67
N ILE A 3 8.03 8.04 -17.11
CA ILE A 3 7.92 7.36 -15.81
C ILE A 3 8.87 8.06 -14.82
N GLU A 4 8.31 8.57 -13.74
CA GLU A 4 9.04 9.25 -12.69
C GLU A 4 8.98 8.44 -11.39
N ILE A 5 10.13 8.27 -10.72
CA ILE A 5 10.20 7.69 -9.37
C ILE A 5 10.35 8.85 -8.39
N LEU A 6 9.37 9.01 -7.53
CA LEU A 6 9.29 10.10 -6.55
C LEU A 6 9.36 9.53 -5.14
N GLN A 7 9.82 10.34 -4.20
CA GLN A 7 10.06 9.87 -2.82
C GLN A 7 9.25 10.68 -1.83
N LEU A 8 8.69 9.95 -0.85
CA LEU A 8 8.10 10.52 0.38
C LEU A 8 6.91 11.46 0.10
N LEU A 9 6.59 12.27 1.10
CA LEU A 9 5.45 13.18 1.05
C LEU A 9 5.60 14.27 -0.03
N ASP A 10 6.82 14.75 -0.25
CA ASP A 10 7.08 15.74 -1.30
C ASP A 10 6.91 15.13 -2.68
N GLY A 11 7.28 13.85 -2.85
CA GLY A 11 6.97 13.08 -4.05
C GLY A 11 5.47 12.98 -4.30
N ALA A 12 4.68 12.65 -3.27
CA ALA A 12 3.22 12.57 -3.38
C ALA A 12 2.60 13.92 -3.79
N LYS A 13 3.00 15.02 -3.16
CA LYS A 13 2.53 16.38 -3.48
C LYS A 13 2.85 16.84 -4.90
N ASN A 14 3.89 16.28 -5.52
CA ASN A 14 4.34 16.65 -6.86
C ASN A 14 3.97 15.62 -7.93
N ALA A 15 3.39 14.48 -7.55
CA ALA A 15 2.97 13.42 -8.46
C ALA A 15 1.90 13.93 -9.45
N GLN A 16 2.03 13.53 -10.72
CA GLN A 16 1.15 13.90 -11.82
C GLN A 16 0.79 12.67 -12.65
N GLY A 17 -0.24 12.79 -13.46
CA GLY A 17 -0.71 11.72 -14.32
C GLY A 17 -1.27 10.54 -13.55
N LEU A 18 -1.08 9.32 -14.05
CA LEU A 18 -1.42 8.12 -13.31
C LEU A 18 -0.36 7.90 -12.22
N THR A 19 -0.79 8.01 -10.99
CA THR A 19 0.08 7.94 -9.81
C THR A 19 -0.11 6.62 -9.08
N VAL A 20 1.00 5.92 -8.85
CA VAL A 20 1.05 4.71 -8.02
C VAL A 20 1.65 5.10 -6.66
N ILE A 21 0.84 5.12 -5.61
CA ILE A 21 1.33 5.31 -4.24
C ILE A 21 1.82 3.96 -3.74
N ILE A 22 3.12 3.87 -3.47
CA ILE A 22 3.81 2.63 -3.10
C ILE A 22 4.08 2.62 -1.59
N ASP A 23 3.60 1.57 -0.91
CA ASP A 23 3.91 1.25 0.50
C ASP A 23 3.82 -0.27 0.64
N VAL A 24 4.96 -0.93 0.40
CA VAL A 24 5.07 -2.40 0.44
C VAL A 24 5.01 -2.91 1.87
N PHE A 25 5.76 -2.27 2.77
CA PHE A 25 5.80 -2.63 4.17
C PHE A 25 5.11 -1.56 5.04
N ARG A 26 3.74 -1.64 5.24
CA ARG A 26 2.87 -2.77 4.87
C ARG A 26 1.52 -2.32 4.32
N ALA A 27 1.28 -0.99 4.14
CA ALA A 27 -0.09 -0.47 3.95
C ALA A 27 -0.81 -1.12 2.76
N PHE A 28 -0.19 -1.16 1.58
CA PHE A 28 -0.92 -1.63 0.41
C PHE A 28 -0.81 -3.14 0.17
N SER A 29 0.18 -3.80 0.78
CA SER A 29 0.14 -5.26 0.95
C SER A 29 -1.07 -5.63 1.81
N THR A 30 -1.23 -5.01 3.00
CA THR A 30 -2.36 -5.25 3.91
C THR A 30 -3.70 -5.00 3.22
N ALA A 31 -3.82 -3.90 2.45
CA ALA A 31 -5.04 -3.60 1.70
C ALA A 31 -5.37 -4.66 0.64
N CYS A 32 -4.36 -5.15 -0.09
CA CYS A 32 -4.57 -6.24 -1.06
C CYS A 32 -5.04 -7.53 -0.39
N TYR A 33 -4.42 -7.91 0.74
CA TYR A 33 -4.86 -9.09 1.51
C TYR A 33 -6.26 -8.91 2.08
N ALA A 34 -6.64 -7.71 2.52
CA ALA A 34 -8.00 -7.41 2.98
C ALA A 34 -9.04 -7.65 1.87
N PHE A 35 -8.81 -7.13 0.66
CA PHE A 35 -9.68 -7.39 -0.49
C PHE A 35 -9.65 -8.84 -0.93
N GLY A 36 -8.49 -9.48 -0.89
CA GLY A 36 -8.34 -10.92 -1.18
C GLY A 36 -9.10 -11.81 -0.19
N ASN A 37 -9.37 -11.32 1.02
CA ASN A 37 -10.13 -12.01 2.07
C ASN A 37 -11.56 -11.43 2.25
N GLY A 38 -12.14 -10.84 1.19
CA GLY A 38 -13.56 -10.50 1.10
C GLY A 38 -13.97 -9.12 1.62
N VAL A 39 -13.03 -8.25 2.02
CA VAL A 39 -13.39 -6.85 2.33
C VAL A 39 -14.05 -6.20 1.13
N GLN A 40 -15.21 -5.59 1.35
CA GLN A 40 -15.98 -4.94 0.28
C GLN A 40 -15.47 -3.53 -0.04
N ARG A 41 -14.99 -2.80 0.98
CA ARG A 41 -14.54 -1.41 0.84
C ARG A 41 -13.50 -1.05 1.89
N ILE A 42 -12.53 -0.25 1.47
CA ILE A 42 -11.53 0.34 2.38
C ILE A 42 -11.58 1.85 2.24
N TYR A 43 -11.69 2.56 3.38
CA TYR A 43 -11.51 4.01 3.48
C TYR A 43 -10.08 4.30 3.97
N PRO A 44 -9.15 4.71 3.08
CA PRO A 44 -7.82 5.14 3.48
C PRO A 44 -7.91 6.56 4.04
N VAL A 45 -7.54 6.75 5.30
CA VAL A 45 -7.57 8.05 5.96
C VAL A 45 -6.19 8.41 6.53
N GLY A 46 -5.75 9.64 6.32
CA GLY A 46 -4.46 10.11 6.84
C GLY A 46 -4.53 10.42 8.34
N ASP A 47 -5.61 11.05 8.79
CA ASP A 47 -5.82 11.41 10.19
C ASP A 47 -6.53 10.28 10.96
N ILE A 48 -5.92 9.84 12.06
CA ILE A 48 -6.48 8.79 12.93
C ILE A 48 -7.80 9.22 13.58
N GLN A 49 -8.01 10.52 13.80
CA GLN A 49 -9.27 11.02 14.37
C GLN A 49 -10.44 10.77 13.43
N ILE A 50 -10.21 10.87 12.12
CA ILE A 50 -11.23 10.52 11.11
C ILE A 50 -11.57 9.03 11.20
N ALA A 51 -10.58 8.15 11.47
CA ALA A 51 -10.85 6.73 11.63
C ALA A 51 -11.77 6.46 12.83
N TYR A 52 -11.53 7.08 13.97
CA TYR A 52 -12.38 6.96 15.15
C TYR A 52 -13.79 7.51 14.91
N GLN A 53 -13.93 8.68 14.27
CA GLN A 53 -15.23 9.26 13.90
C GLN A 53 -16.03 8.34 12.97
N LEU A 54 -15.39 7.74 11.97
CA LEU A 54 -16.04 6.79 11.06
C LEU A 54 -16.50 5.53 11.80
N LYS A 55 -15.73 5.05 12.77
CA LYS A 55 -16.11 3.91 13.63
C LYS A 55 -17.29 4.24 14.54
N GLU A 56 -17.30 5.45 15.12
CA GLU A 56 -18.41 5.92 15.96
C GLU A 56 -19.72 6.01 15.16
N GLN A 57 -19.66 6.58 13.95
CA GLN A 57 -20.79 6.66 13.05
C GLN A 57 -21.26 5.31 12.51
N ASN A 58 -20.33 4.36 12.38
CA ASN A 58 -20.59 3.03 11.82
C ASN A 58 -19.86 1.96 12.65
N PRO A 59 -20.44 1.50 13.76
CA PRO A 59 -19.81 0.56 14.70
C PRO A 59 -19.34 -0.76 14.06
N ASN A 60 -19.93 -1.13 12.91
CA ASN A 60 -19.56 -2.34 12.16
C ASN A 60 -18.30 -2.19 11.29
N TYR A 61 -17.75 -0.97 11.12
CA TYR A 61 -16.51 -0.78 10.39
C TYR A 61 -15.33 -1.37 11.18
N LEU A 62 -14.38 -1.96 10.47
CA LEU A 62 -13.13 -2.45 11.06
C LEU A 62 -12.10 -1.33 11.03
N LEU A 63 -11.46 -1.06 12.16
CA LEU A 63 -10.29 -0.19 12.22
C LEU A 63 -9.03 -1.02 12.05
N VAL A 64 -8.25 -0.68 11.03
CA VAL A 64 -6.99 -1.36 10.71
C VAL A 64 -5.90 -0.32 10.50
N GLY A 65 -4.71 -0.57 11.03
CA GLY A 65 -3.61 0.36 10.81
C GLY A 65 -2.57 0.40 11.91
N GLU A 66 -1.72 1.42 11.82
CA GLU A 66 -0.62 1.61 12.77
C GLU A 66 -0.32 3.09 13.02
N ARG A 67 0.35 3.33 14.15
CA ARG A 67 1.17 4.51 14.42
C ARG A 67 2.47 4.04 15.07
N ASN A 68 3.61 4.48 14.50
CA ASN A 68 4.93 4.02 14.94
C ASN A 68 5.06 2.48 14.93
N GLU A 69 4.60 1.83 13.85
CA GLU A 69 4.52 0.38 13.64
C GLU A 69 3.50 -0.36 14.55
N GLN A 70 2.99 0.24 15.61
CA GLN A 70 2.12 -0.41 16.59
C GLN A 70 0.64 -0.19 16.28
N LYS A 71 -0.18 -1.18 16.63
CA LYS A 71 -1.63 -1.08 16.54
C LYS A 71 -2.16 -0.03 17.53
N PRO A 72 -2.90 1.00 17.07
CA PRO A 72 -3.49 1.99 17.97
C PRO A 72 -4.56 1.39 18.88
N GLU A 73 -4.80 2.03 20.00
CA GLU A 73 -5.87 1.63 20.92
C GLU A 73 -7.25 1.64 20.22
N GLY A 74 -8.07 0.65 20.49
CA GLY A 74 -9.40 0.50 19.90
C GLY A 74 -9.42 0.01 18.44
N PHE A 75 -8.27 -0.28 17.85
CA PHE A 75 -8.22 -0.87 16.51
C PHE A 75 -8.44 -2.39 16.55
N ASP A 76 -9.21 -2.88 15.55
CA ASP A 76 -9.49 -4.31 15.42
C ASP A 76 -8.21 -5.08 15.01
N PHE A 77 -7.42 -4.53 14.05
CA PHE A 77 -6.17 -5.15 13.56
C PHE A 77 -5.06 -4.11 13.39
N GLY A 78 -3.82 -4.57 13.49
CA GLY A 78 -2.64 -3.80 13.08
C GLY A 78 -2.54 -3.68 11.56
N ASN A 79 -1.50 -2.98 11.09
CA ASN A 79 -1.16 -2.91 9.66
C ASN A 79 -0.36 -4.17 9.26
N SER A 80 -1.02 -5.35 9.26
CA SER A 80 -0.36 -6.66 9.14
C SER A 80 -1.18 -7.62 8.28
N PRO A 81 -0.66 -8.04 7.10
CA PRO A 81 -1.31 -9.04 6.26
C PRO A 81 -1.59 -10.35 6.99
N SER A 82 -0.66 -10.84 7.81
CA SER A 82 -0.80 -12.10 8.53
C SER A 82 -1.96 -12.10 9.52
N GLN A 83 -2.27 -10.96 10.15
CA GLN A 83 -3.42 -10.82 11.04
C GLN A 83 -4.76 -10.92 10.29
N LEU A 84 -4.79 -10.53 9.01
CA LEU A 84 -6.02 -10.54 8.22
C LEU A 84 -6.32 -11.90 7.57
N LEU A 85 -5.34 -12.78 7.42
CA LEU A 85 -5.52 -14.08 6.74
C LEU A 85 -6.57 -14.97 7.40
N THR A 86 -6.69 -14.93 8.72
CA THR A 86 -7.61 -15.78 9.51
C THR A 86 -8.86 -15.04 9.95
N ALA A 87 -8.97 -13.75 9.65
CA ALA A 87 -10.09 -12.93 10.04
C ALA A 87 -11.29 -13.12 9.09
N ASN A 88 -12.50 -13.07 9.62
CA ASN A 88 -13.71 -13.07 8.81
C ASN A 88 -13.98 -11.63 8.32
N LEU A 89 -13.58 -11.36 7.07
CA LEU A 89 -13.66 -10.03 6.45
C LEU A 89 -14.73 -9.93 5.37
N GLU A 90 -15.43 -11.03 5.04
CA GLU A 90 -16.41 -11.08 3.97
C GLU A 90 -17.49 -9.99 4.11
N GLY A 91 -17.64 -9.17 3.08
CA GLY A 91 -18.61 -8.07 3.03
C GLY A 91 -18.34 -6.91 3.99
N ARG A 92 -17.23 -6.94 4.75
CA ARG A 92 -16.92 -5.90 5.74
C ARG A 92 -16.38 -4.62 5.07
N THR A 93 -16.58 -3.51 5.76
CA THR A 93 -15.95 -2.23 5.43
C THR A 93 -14.80 -1.97 6.41
N MET A 94 -13.65 -1.58 5.89
CA MET A 94 -12.45 -1.29 6.66
C MET A 94 -12.12 0.20 6.58
N VAL A 95 -11.72 0.79 7.68
CA VAL A 95 -11.05 2.10 7.74
C VAL A 95 -9.57 1.84 7.99
N HIS A 96 -8.73 2.29 7.06
CA HIS A 96 -7.30 2.02 7.08
C HIS A 96 -6.51 3.30 7.27
N THR A 97 -5.65 3.35 8.29
CA THR A 97 -4.81 4.52 8.54
C THR A 97 -3.39 4.12 8.92
N THR A 98 -2.41 4.71 8.25
CA THR A 98 -0.98 4.43 8.45
C THR A 98 -0.16 5.71 8.46
N SER A 99 1.09 5.59 8.89
CA SER A 99 2.04 6.71 8.96
C SER A 99 2.61 7.11 7.59
N SER A 100 2.47 6.25 6.57
CA SER A 100 3.06 6.45 5.22
C SER A 100 2.04 6.36 4.10
N GLY A 101 1.57 5.18 3.75
CA GLY A 101 0.77 4.95 2.53
C GLY A 101 -0.51 5.79 2.47
N THR A 102 -1.27 5.87 3.56
CA THR A 102 -2.49 6.67 3.59
C THR A 102 -2.22 8.18 3.54
N GLN A 103 -1.04 8.63 3.99
CA GLN A 103 -0.59 10.01 3.82
C GLN A 103 -0.29 10.32 2.35
N GLY A 104 0.30 9.36 1.62
CA GLY A 104 0.54 9.49 0.19
C GLY A 104 -0.75 9.75 -0.59
N ILE A 105 -1.80 8.95 -0.34
CA ILE A 105 -3.12 9.14 -0.97
C ILE A 105 -3.69 10.52 -0.64
N ALA A 106 -3.64 10.94 0.63
CA ALA A 106 -4.22 12.19 1.07
C ALA A 106 -3.51 13.43 0.47
N ASN A 107 -2.24 13.31 0.06
CA ASN A 107 -1.42 14.43 -0.40
C ASN A 107 -1.15 14.44 -1.92
N ALA A 108 -1.49 13.38 -2.68
CA ALA A 108 -1.30 13.32 -4.13
C ALA A 108 -2.39 14.10 -4.91
N THR A 109 -2.55 15.38 -4.56
CA THR A 109 -3.67 16.22 -5.03
C THR A 109 -3.54 16.72 -6.48
N LYS A 110 -2.35 16.53 -7.11
CA LYS A 110 -2.10 16.90 -8.51
C LYS A 110 -2.19 15.70 -9.46
N ALA A 111 -2.40 14.50 -8.92
CA ALA A 111 -2.56 13.28 -9.71
C ALA A 111 -3.90 13.28 -10.47
N ASP A 112 -3.89 12.82 -11.72
CA ASP A 112 -5.11 12.63 -12.50
C ASP A 112 -5.88 11.39 -12.05
N GLU A 113 -5.13 10.34 -11.69
CA GLU A 113 -5.66 9.09 -11.17
C GLU A 113 -4.66 8.50 -10.15
N ILE A 114 -5.18 7.94 -9.06
CA ILE A 114 -4.34 7.32 -8.03
C ILE A 114 -4.70 5.84 -7.92
N ILE A 115 -3.68 4.98 -7.98
CA ILE A 115 -3.75 3.57 -7.58
C ILE A 115 -2.71 3.29 -6.50
N THR A 116 -2.85 2.17 -5.78
CA THR A 116 -1.88 1.79 -4.75
C THR A 116 -0.98 0.64 -5.20
N GLY A 117 0.25 0.59 -4.69
CA GLY A 117 1.27 -0.34 -5.14
C GLY A 117 1.93 -1.14 -4.04
N SER A 118 2.03 -2.46 -4.28
CA SER A 118 2.85 -3.42 -3.55
C SER A 118 3.36 -4.51 -4.51
N PHE A 119 4.37 -5.29 -4.12
CA PHE A 119 4.82 -6.45 -4.90
C PHE A 119 3.71 -7.48 -5.11
N VAL A 120 2.79 -7.60 -4.17
CA VAL A 120 1.71 -8.60 -4.24
C VAL A 120 0.75 -8.38 -5.41
N ASN A 121 0.72 -7.18 -6.01
CA ASN A 121 -0.10 -6.87 -7.18
C ASN A 121 0.68 -6.16 -8.31
N ALA A 122 2.00 -6.31 -8.35
CA ALA A 122 2.87 -5.59 -9.28
C ALA A 122 2.49 -5.81 -10.75
N GLN A 123 2.20 -7.05 -11.16
CA GLN A 123 1.79 -7.35 -12.55
C GLN A 123 0.46 -6.70 -12.91
N ALA A 124 -0.50 -6.67 -11.97
CA ALA A 124 -1.77 -6.00 -12.20
C ALA A 124 -1.58 -4.48 -12.40
N ILE A 125 -0.68 -3.85 -11.62
CA ILE A 125 -0.31 -2.44 -11.80
C ILE A 125 0.28 -2.20 -13.19
N ILE A 126 1.24 -3.03 -13.62
CA ILE A 126 1.88 -2.94 -14.93
C ILE A 126 0.85 -3.09 -16.06
N ASN A 127 -0.04 -4.09 -15.97
CA ASN A 127 -1.10 -4.30 -16.94
C ASN A 127 -2.06 -3.10 -17.00
N TYR A 128 -2.43 -2.57 -15.82
CA TYR A 128 -3.30 -1.39 -15.73
C TYR A 128 -2.67 -0.15 -16.35
N ILE A 129 -1.39 0.12 -16.09
CA ILE A 129 -0.65 1.24 -16.71
C ILE A 129 -0.59 1.06 -18.24
N ARG A 130 -0.28 -0.14 -18.72
CA ARG A 130 -0.27 -0.44 -20.17
C ARG A 130 -1.63 -0.23 -20.83
N TYR A 131 -2.70 -0.70 -20.17
CA TYR A 131 -4.07 -0.51 -20.66
C TYR A 131 -4.48 0.96 -20.71
N LYS A 132 -4.17 1.74 -19.66
CA LYS A 132 -4.46 3.18 -19.58
C LYS A 132 -3.61 4.01 -20.51
N ASN A 133 -2.40 3.55 -20.83
CA ASN A 133 -1.42 4.24 -21.66
C ASN A 133 -1.28 5.75 -21.36
N PRO A 134 -1.01 6.15 -20.11
CA PRO A 134 -0.95 7.55 -19.72
C PRO A 134 0.31 8.23 -20.29
N GLU A 135 0.27 9.56 -20.42
CA GLU A 135 1.46 10.34 -20.80
C GLU A 135 2.52 10.34 -19.70
N ILE A 136 2.07 10.44 -18.43
CA ILE A 136 2.92 10.49 -17.23
C ILE A 136 2.49 9.41 -16.24
N VAL A 137 3.47 8.68 -15.71
CA VAL A 137 3.33 7.77 -14.58
C VAL A 137 4.22 8.25 -13.46
N SER A 138 3.65 8.51 -12.29
CA SER A 138 4.39 8.83 -11.06
C SER A 138 4.38 7.62 -10.13
N LEU A 139 5.55 7.04 -9.87
CA LEU A 139 5.76 5.96 -8.90
C LEU A 139 6.25 6.60 -7.60
N VAL A 140 5.39 6.72 -6.60
CA VAL A 140 5.66 7.45 -5.35
C VAL A 140 5.95 6.48 -4.22
N CYS A 141 7.21 6.39 -3.82
CA CYS A 141 7.69 5.56 -2.72
C CYS A 141 7.46 6.30 -1.40
N MET A 142 6.63 5.78 -0.52
CA MET A 142 6.25 6.49 0.72
C MET A 142 7.27 6.35 1.83
N GLY A 143 8.08 5.30 1.81
CA GLY A 143 9.14 5.07 2.77
C GLY A 143 8.65 4.89 4.20
N TYR A 144 9.57 4.95 5.14
CA TYR A 144 9.26 4.78 6.56
C TYR A 144 8.76 6.10 7.16
N SER A 145 7.51 6.09 7.64
CA SER A 145 6.83 7.24 8.27
C SER A 145 6.90 8.54 7.46
N CYS A 146 7.00 8.45 6.12
CA CYS A 146 7.23 9.58 5.22
C CYS A 146 8.53 10.39 5.52
N GLN A 147 9.48 9.82 6.26
CA GLN A 147 10.69 10.53 6.71
C GLN A 147 11.94 10.17 5.90
N TYR A 148 12.09 8.90 5.53
CA TYR A 148 13.22 8.43 4.72
C TYR A 148 12.80 7.31 3.78
N PRO A 149 13.42 7.25 2.57
CA PRO A 149 13.16 6.19 1.61
C PRO A 149 13.50 4.81 2.17
N THR A 150 12.81 3.78 1.69
CA THR A 150 13.06 2.39 2.03
C THR A 150 13.37 1.56 0.79
N ASP A 151 14.11 0.46 1.01
CA ASP A 151 14.51 -0.46 -0.06
C ASP A 151 13.30 -1.05 -0.78
N GLU A 152 12.32 -1.57 -0.04
CA GLU A 152 11.18 -2.26 -0.63
C GLU A 152 10.31 -1.39 -1.55
N ASP A 153 10.06 -0.14 -1.16
CA ASP A 153 9.27 0.78 -1.96
C ASP A 153 10.05 1.20 -3.22
N THR A 154 11.33 1.55 -3.03
CA THR A 154 12.20 1.97 -4.12
C THR A 154 12.41 0.84 -5.14
N LEU A 155 12.65 -0.39 -4.66
CA LEU A 155 12.85 -1.55 -5.54
C LEU A 155 11.56 -1.96 -6.27
N LEU A 156 10.37 -1.80 -5.65
CA LEU A 156 9.11 -1.99 -6.38
C LEU A 156 8.94 -0.94 -7.49
N ALA A 157 9.25 0.32 -7.22
CA ALA A 157 9.19 1.36 -8.24
C ALA A 157 10.13 1.04 -9.41
N VAL A 158 11.37 0.63 -9.13
CA VAL A 158 12.34 0.16 -10.13
C VAL A 158 11.80 -1.05 -10.90
N TYR A 159 11.23 -2.04 -10.19
CA TYR A 159 10.65 -3.24 -10.79
C TYR A 159 9.56 -2.87 -11.82
N ILE A 160 8.59 -2.03 -11.41
CA ILE A 160 7.49 -1.59 -12.30
C ILE A 160 8.04 -0.82 -13.51
N LYS A 161 8.97 0.11 -13.28
CA LYS A 161 9.59 0.88 -14.36
C LYS A 161 10.31 -0.03 -15.38
N ASN A 162 11.14 -0.95 -14.89
CA ASN A 162 11.87 -1.90 -15.72
C ASN A 162 10.93 -2.75 -16.57
N GLU A 163 9.85 -3.29 -16.01
CA GLU A 163 8.85 -4.06 -16.74
C GLU A 163 8.16 -3.24 -17.85
N LEU A 164 7.89 -1.96 -17.58
CA LEU A 164 7.29 -1.06 -18.57
C LEU A 164 8.27 -0.68 -19.69
N GLU A 165 9.56 -0.62 -19.39
CA GLU A 165 10.66 -0.31 -20.32
C GLU A 165 11.29 -1.57 -20.95
N ALA A 166 10.75 -2.77 -20.67
CA ALA A 166 11.27 -4.07 -21.13
C ALA A 166 12.72 -4.35 -20.70
N VAL A 167 13.09 -3.89 -19.49
CA VAL A 167 14.36 -4.19 -18.82
C VAL A 167 14.15 -5.38 -17.87
N GLN A 168 15.11 -6.31 -17.86
CA GLN A 168 15.02 -7.49 -17.02
C GLN A 168 15.19 -7.16 -15.54
N ASN A 169 14.33 -7.74 -14.68
CA ASN A 169 14.43 -7.67 -13.23
C ASN A 169 15.04 -8.96 -12.65
N ASP A 170 15.82 -8.83 -11.58
CA ASP A 170 16.20 -9.93 -10.70
C ASP A 170 15.46 -9.77 -9.36
N PHE A 171 14.25 -10.30 -9.28
CA PHE A 171 13.43 -10.21 -8.09
C PHE A 171 14.06 -10.90 -6.87
N TYR A 172 14.80 -12.01 -7.07
CA TYR A 172 15.46 -12.70 -5.96
C TYR A 172 16.59 -11.86 -5.35
N ALA A 173 17.36 -11.17 -6.19
CA ALA A 173 18.36 -10.22 -5.71
C ALA A 173 17.72 -9.06 -4.95
N MET A 174 16.59 -8.53 -5.45
CA MET A 174 15.81 -7.48 -4.74
C MET A 174 15.34 -7.96 -3.37
N VAL A 175 14.78 -9.16 -3.25
CA VAL A 175 14.37 -9.75 -1.96
C VAL A 175 15.55 -9.91 -1.01
N GLY A 176 16.72 -10.33 -1.52
CA GLY A 176 17.95 -10.43 -0.74
C GLY A 176 18.39 -9.08 -0.16
N GLN A 177 18.36 -8.02 -0.98
CA GLN A 177 18.67 -6.67 -0.54
C GLN A 177 17.68 -6.19 0.54
N ILE A 178 16.38 -6.30 0.28
CA ILE A 178 15.31 -5.91 1.24
C ILE A 178 15.50 -6.65 2.57
N ARG A 179 15.80 -7.96 2.53
CA ARG A 179 15.96 -8.78 3.74
C ARG A 179 17.14 -8.33 4.61
N SER A 180 18.24 -7.93 4.00
CA SER A 180 19.44 -7.44 4.72
C SER A 180 19.37 -5.95 5.09
N GLY A 181 18.52 -5.19 4.41
CA GLY A 181 18.25 -3.77 4.64
C GLY A 181 17.02 -3.54 5.52
N ASP A 182 16.05 -2.76 5.03
CA ASP A 182 14.88 -2.32 5.79
C ASP A 182 13.95 -3.46 6.25
N GLY A 183 13.95 -4.59 5.55
CA GLY A 183 13.18 -5.77 5.91
C GLY A 183 13.74 -6.56 7.11
N ALA A 184 14.99 -6.29 7.55
CA ALA A 184 15.58 -6.98 8.68
C ALA A 184 14.76 -6.81 9.97
N ARG A 185 14.01 -5.70 10.10
CA ARG A 185 13.15 -5.42 11.27
C ARG A 185 12.08 -6.49 11.53
N PHE A 186 11.63 -7.22 10.51
CA PHE A 186 10.64 -8.29 10.66
C PHE A 186 11.18 -9.54 11.38
N PHE A 187 12.49 -9.65 11.49
CA PHE A 187 13.15 -10.79 12.15
C PHE A 187 13.66 -10.44 13.54
N ALA A 188 13.44 -9.22 14.01
CA ALA A 188 13.80 -8.79 15.36
C ALA A 188 12.82 -9.41 16.38
N PRO A 189 13.31 -10.18 17.40
CA PRO A 189 12.44 -10.88 18.35
C PRO A 189 11.49 -9.96 19.11
N GLU A 190 11.94 -8.76 19.44
CA GLU A 190 11.16 -7.77 20.18
C GLU A 190 10.04 -7.11 19.37
N LYS A 191 10.05 -7.28 18.04
CA LYS A 191 9.06 -6.68 17.14
C LYS A 191 7.96 -7.64 16.69
N GLN A 192 8.00 -8.91 17.05
CA GLN A 192 7.11 -9.95 16.53
C GLN A 192 5.62 -9.69 16.81
N GLU A 193 5.29 -8.93 17.83
CA GLU A 193 3.90 -8.57 18.16
C GLU A 193 3.27 -7.65 17.09
N TRP A 194 4.02 -6.68 16.56
CA TRP A 194 3.50 -5.69 15.60
C TRP A 194 4.14 -5.75 14.21
N ALA A 195 5.29 -6.42 14.07
CA ALA A 195 5.96 -6.68 12.79
C ALA A 195 6.37 -8.17 12.69
N PRO A 196 5.39 -9.09 12.62
CA PRO A 196 5.68 -10.53 12.59
C PRO A 196 6.45 -10.91 11.33
N ALA A 197 7.39 -11.88 11.48
CA ALA A 197 8.23 -12.36 10.37
C ALA A 197 7.42 -12.83 9.16
N ALA A 198 6.22 -13.40 9.38
CA ALA A 198 5.34 -13.82 8.29
C ALA A 198 4.93 -12.67 7.35
N ASP A 199 4.84 -11.44 7.85
CA ASP A 199 4.48 -10.29 7.01
C ASP A 199 5.55 -9.99 5.96
N PHE A 200 6.83 -10.27 6.23
CA PHE A 200 7.89 -10.13 5.25
C PHE A 200 7.60 -10.95 3.99
N ASP A 201 7.37 -12.24 4.15
CA ASP A 201 7.13 -13.15 3.02
C ASP A 201 5.77 -12.85 2.34
N LEU A 202 4.75 -12.49 3.11
CA LEU A 202 3.44 -12.13 2.59
C LEU A 202 3.50 -10.86 1.73
N CYS A 203 4.18 -9.81 2.17
CA CYS A 203 4.32 -8.57 1.42
C CYS A 203 5.17 -8.73 0.14
N LEU A 204 6.13 -9.65 0.14
CA LEU A 204 6.99 -9.96 -1.01
C LEU A 204 6.49 -11.15 -1.85
N SER A 205 5.25 -11.63 -1.64
CA SER A 205 4.62 -12.65 -2.46
C SER A 205 4.24 -12.05 -3.83
N LEU A 206 5.22 -12.03 -4.75
CA LEU A 206 5.11 -11.37 -6.05
C LEU A 206 3.89 -11.82 -6.84
N ASN A 207 3.09 -10.85 -7.33
CA ASN A 207 1.94 -11.09 -8.23
C ASN A 207 0.87 -12.03 -7.66
N ARG A 208 0.67 -12.03 -6.34
CA ARG A 208 -0.35 -12.85 -5.69
C ARG A 208 -1.78 -12.47 -6.09
N PHE A 209 -1.98 -11.20 -6.41
CA PHE A 209 -3.30 -10.65 -6.76
C PHE A 209 -3.29 -10.06 -8.17
N ASN A 210 -4.39 -10.29 -8.91
CA ASN A 210 -4.60 -9.83 -10.28
C ASN A 210 -5.50 -8.60 -10.36
N PHE A 211 -5.48 -7.74 -9.36
CA PHE A 211 -6.26 -6.51 -9.31
C PHE A 211 -5.43 -5.32 -8.86
N VAL A 212 -5.86 -4.13 -9.25
CA VAL A 212 -5.38 -2.87 -8.70
C VAL A 212 -6.39 -2.29 -7.72
N LEU A 213 -5.91 -1.50 -6.77
CA LEU A 213 -6.74 -0.74 -5.85
C LEU A 213 -6.70 0.73 -6.27
N LYS A 214 -7.78 1.19 -6.90
CA LYS A 214 -7.94 2.56 -7.35
C LYS A 214 -8.54 3.41 -6.26
N VAL A 215 -7.99 4.61 -6.06
CA VAL A 215 -8.58 5.62 -5.17
C VAL A 215 -9.72 6.32 -5.90
N GLU A 216 -10.90 6.27 -5.32
CA GLU A 216 -12.07 7.01 -5.75
C GLU A 216 -12.59 7.86 -4.59
N GLN A 217 -13.42 8.86 -4.89
CA GLN A 217 -13.97 9.74 -3.87
C GLN A 217 -15.50 9.70 -3.88
N LYS A 218 -16.11 9.62 -2.70
CA LYS A 218 -17.54 9.74 -2.50
C LYS A 218 -17.83 10.52 -1.22
N ASN A 219 -18.67 11.55 -1.32
CA ASN A 219 -19.06 12.41 -0.19
C ASN A 219 -17.85 13.01 0.57
N GLY A 220 -16.80 13.39 -0.15
CA GLY A 220 -15.59 13.97 0.43
C GLY A 220 -14.62 12.95 1.06
N LEU A 221 -14.93 11.66 1.06
CA LEU A 221 -14.06 10.61 1.56
C LEU A 221 -13.46 9.80 0.41
N ASN A 222 -12.16 9.55 0.48
CA ASN A 222 -11.49 8.61 -0.41
C ASN A 222 -11.84 7.17 -0.01
N TYR A 223 -12.02 6.30 -1.01
CA TYR A 223 -12.13 4.86 -0.81
C TYR A 223 -11.33 4.11 -1.87
N LEU A 224 -10.85 2.92 -1.51
CA LEU A 224 -10.22 2.02 -2.46
C LEU A 224 -11.29 1.18 -3.14
N ASN A 225 -11.23 1.17 -4.48
CA ASN A 225 -12.04 0.33 -5.35
C ASN A 225 -11.17 -0.71 -6.01
N ARG A 226 -11.56 -1.99 -5.93
CA ARG A 226 -10.87 -3.09 -6.60
C ARG A 226 -11.23 -3.11 -8.07
N ILE A 227 -10.23 -3.16 -8.94
CA ILE A 227 -10.37 -3.32 -10.39
C ILE A 227 -9.57 -4.54 -10.80
N ASP A 228 -10.23 -5.60 -11.26
CA ASP A 228 -9.59 -6.78 -11.82
C ASP A 228 -8.97 -6.45 -13.19
N VAL A 229 -7.75 -6.96 -13.46
CA VAL A 229 -6.94 -6.58 -14.64
C VAL A 229 -6.41 -7.81 -15.35
#